data_f09fb405363ce0749a2c6253c7ceba32
#
_entry.id   f09fb405363ce0749a2c6253c7ceba32
#
_cell.length_a   1.000
_cell.length_b   1.000
_cell.length_c   1.000
_cell.angle_alpha   90.00
_cell.angle_beta   90.00
_cell.angle_gamma   90.00
#
_symmetry.space_group_name_H-M   'P 1'
#
loop_
_entity.id
_entity.type
_entity.pdbx_description
1 polymer ?
#
loop_
_entity_poly.entity_id
_entity_poly.type
_entity_poly.pdbx_seq_one_letter_code
_entity_poly.pdbx_strand_id
1 'polypeptide(L)'
;MAMGLIRMWVAVVLLGVLSGSPRDGGLPDRHGAGNVTSGVSTAAPTPSSVLQAGKLIALTFDDGPRPYVLFGSKGAYPAPGLADVLDKNGVKATFFVVGWRLTPKTWGDRHEEENIGVTCIDAAKQLAGRGYEFEDHTFSHIELRTAERKKGEQWVLHDVARGAEAIKAVTGVQPRYFRPPDWLISRDARSQLEHEGYRVLTISSEKPMALRDVNSLDYLCAGRHPVGCPKPSLQDGVLKQVEQREKKGIYTHILAFHELSTTAAAMPQLINDLKARGYRFVTLAEYMKLVASQGQ
;
A
#
# COMPACT_ATOMS: atom_id res chain seq x y z
N MET A 1 -19.76 26.22 -45.64
CA MET A 1 -18.92 26.06 -46.85
C MET A 1 -17.48 25.87 -46.40
N ALA A 2 -16.85 24.95 -47.07
CA ALA A 2 -15.45 24.54 -47.10
C ALA A 2 -15.04 23.41 -46.14
N MET A 3 -15.13 22.23 -46.74
CA MET A 3 -14.44 20.99 -46.39
C MET A 3 -12.94 21.14 -46.62
N GLY A 4 -12.12 20.58 -45.78
CA GLY A 4 -10.70 20.41 -45.96
C GLY A 4 -10.25 19.01 -45.51
N LEU A 5 -10.22 18.07 -46.48
CA LEU A 5 -9.57 16.75 -46.37
C LEU A 5 -8.04 16.92 -46.46
N ILE A 6 -7.28 16.25 -45.61
CA ILE A 6 -5.86 15.86 -45.89
C ILE A 6 -5.61 14.55 -45.14
N ARG A 7 -5.65 13.45 -45.85
CA ARG A 7 -4.63 12.55 -46.43
C ARG A 7 -3.76 11.80 -45.43
N MET A 8 -4.11 10.51 -45.36
CA MET A 8 -3.30 9.37 -44.91
C MET A 8 -1.97 9.26 -45.65
N TRP A 9 -0.90 8.94 -44.96
CA TRP A 9 0.27 8.28 -45.53
C TRP A 9 0.50 6.96 -44.79
N VAL A 10 0.32 5.87 -45.52
CA VAL A 10 0.74 4.51 -45.21
C VAL A 10 2.12 4.33 -45.81
N ALA A 11 3.09 3.90 -45.02
CA ALA A 11 4.35 3.39 -45.54
C ALA A 11 4.52 1.93 -45.11
N VAL A 12 4.34 1.05 -46.04
CA VAL A 12 4.69 -0.36 -46.02
C VAL A 12 6.15 -0.49 -46.42
N VAL A 13 6.96 -1.22 -45.66
CA VAL A 13 8.25 -1.76 -46.15
C VAL A 13 8.30 -3.25 -45.87
N LEU A 14 8.45 -3.97 -46.98
CA LEU A 14 8.51 -5.43 -47.09
C LEU A 14 9.92 -6.00 -46.74
N LEU A 15 9.88 -7.18 -46.13
CA LEU A 15 10.69 -8.39 -46.29
C LEU A 15 12.13 -8.35 -46.86
N GLY A 16 13.02 -9.02 -46.12
CA GLY A 16 14.23 -9.62 -46.62
C GLY A 16 14.55 -10.91 -45.89
N VAL A 17 14.14 -12.04 -46.44
CA VAL A 17 14.55 -13.39 -46.06
C VAL A 17 15.86 -13.72 -46.80
N LEU A 18 16.89 -14.20 -46.10
CA LEU A 18 17.95 -15.02 -46.71
C LEU A 18 18.34 -16.16 -45.79
N SER A 19 18.10 -17.32 -46.33
CA SER A 19 18.49 -18.67 -45.91
C SER A 19 19.98 -18.95 -46.16
N GLY A 20 20.58 -19.80 -45.29
CA GLY A 20 21.89 -20.38 -45.55
C GLY A 20 22.35 -21.29 -44.42
N SER A 21 22.15 -22.60 -44.62
CA SER A 21 22.91 -23.71 -44.01
C SER A 21 23.56 -24.50 -45.15
N PRO A 22 24.36 -25.53 -44.94
CA PRO A 22 25.24 -25.93 -43.81
C PRO A 22 26.66 -26.33 -44.28
N ARG A 23 27.58 -26.77 -43.40
CA ARG A 23 28.54 -27.88 -43.66
C ARG A 23 29.40 -28.23 -42.43
N ASP A 24 29.33 -29.48 -42.14
CA ASP A 24 30.16 -30.51 -41.49
C ASP A 24 31.63 -30.22 -41.14
N GLY A 25 32.05 -30.84 -40.01
CA GLY A 25 33.47 -31.15 -39.77
C GLY A 25 33.84 -31.51 -38.35
N GLY A 26 33.76 -32.81 -37.97
CA GLY A 26 34.81 -33.50 -37.23
C GLY A 26 34.84 -33.42 -35.68
N LEU A 27 34.46 -34.49 -35.05
CA LEU A 27 34.88 -34.91 -33.69
C LEU A 27 36.38 -35.23 -33.62
N PRO A 28 37.01 -35.17 -32.42
CA PRO A 28 37.09 -36.36 -31.62
C PRO A 28 36.88 -36.19 -30.10
N ASP A 29 36.52 -37.35 -29.50
CA ASP A 29 36.31 -37.65 -28.10
C ASP A 29 37.40 -37.19 -27.12
N ARG A 30 37.00 -36.83 -25.88
CA ARG A 30 37.54 -37.43 -24.64
C ARG A 30 36.73 -37.01 -23.39
N HIS A 31 36.21 -38.06 -22.76
CA HIS A 31 35.95 -38.30 -21.35
C HIS A 31 36.11 -37.18 -20.30
N GLY A 32 35.04 -36.99 -19.50
CA GLY A 32 35.09 -36.32 -18.21
C GLY A 32 33.70 -36.17 -17.62
N ALA A 33 33.26 -37.14 -16.82
CA ALA A 33 32.01 -37.12 -16.10
C ALA A 33 31.94 -35.94 -15.11
N GLY A 34 30.81 -35.28 -15.05
CA GLY A 34 30.52 -34.24 -14.07
C GLY A 34 29.10 -33.77 -14.22
N ASN A 35 28.13 -34.62 -13.89
CA ASN A 35 26.72 -34.28 -13.86
C ASN A 35 26.48 -33.35 -12.67
N VAL A 36 26.46 -32.03 -12.89
CA VAL A 36 25.91 -31.07 -11.93
C VAL A 36 24.53 -30.70 -12.42
N THR A 37 23.55 -31.49 -12.03
CA THR A 37 22.14 -31.12 -12.12
C THR A 37 21.88 -30.04 -11.10
N SER A 38 21.83 -28.77 -11.56
CA SER A 38 21.30 -27.67 -10.78
C SER A 38 19.79 -27.84 -10.64
N GLY A 39 19.40 -28.65 -9.68
CA GLY A 39 18.02 -28.76 -9.24
C GLY A 39 17.62 -27.44 -8.61
N VAL A 40 16.82 -26.62 -9.30
CA VAL A 40 16.08 -25.54 -8.68
C VAL A 40 15.11 -26.18 -7.71
N SER A 41 15.50 -26.25 -6.45
CA SER A 41 14.64 -26.73 -5.36
C SER A 41 13.50 -25.73 -5.17
N THR A 42 12.31 -26.08 -5.62
CA THR A 42 11.05 -25.40 -5.29
C THR A 42 10.52 -25.85 -3.92
N ALA A 43 11.40 -26.07 -2.96
CA ALA A 43 11.00 -26.41 -1.61
C ALA A 43 10.28 -25.20 -0.99
N ALA A 44 9.05 -25.41 -0.53
CA ALA A 44 8.35 -24.47 0.32
C ALA A 44 9.25 -24.09 1.52
N PRO A 45 9.28 -22.82 1.96
CA PRO A 45 10.15 -22.40 3.05
C PRO A 45 9.87 -23.26 4.29
N THR A 46 10.92 -23.86 4.84
CA THR A 46 10.83 -24.64 6.07
C THR A 46 10.42 -23.73 7.23
N PRO A 47 9.69 -24.24 8.24
CA PRO A 47 9.30 -23.46 9.42
C PRO A 47 10.47 -22.73 10.10
N SER A 48 11.68 -23.23 9.96
CA SER A 48 12.91 -22.65 10.53
C SER A 48 13.35 -21.35 9.83
N SER A 49 13.11 -21.17 8.53
CA SER A 49 13.46 -19.94 7.81
C SER A 49 12.47 -18.79 8.11
N VAL A 50 11.23 -19.14 8.43
CA VAL A 50 10.20 -18.17 8.87
C VAL A 50 10.53 -17.62 10.27
N LEU A 51 11.21 -18.40 11.11
CA LEU A 51 11.67 -17.97 12.45
C LEU A 51 12.80 -16.93 12.39
N GLN A 52 13.56 -16.83 11.30
CA GLN A 52 14.66 -15.87 11.16
C GLN A 52 14.22 -14.43 10.97
N ALA A 53 13.02 -14.16 10.41
CA ALA A 53 12.50 -12.81 10.26
C ALA A 53 11.52 -12.39 11.36
N GLY A 54 11.03 -13.35 12.13
CA GLY A 54 10.04 -13.11 13.18
C GLY A 54 8.64 -12.78 12.63
N LYS A 55 7.69 -12.61 13.53
CA LYS A 55 6.34 -12.15 13.21
C LYS A 55 6.36 -10.63 13.01
N LEU A 56 5.94 -10.15 11.84
CA LEU A 56 5.98 -8.73 11.47
C LEU A 56 4.60 -8.17 11.17
N ILE A 57 4.37 -6.95 11.62
CA ILE A 57 3.18 -6.15 11.27
C ILE A 57 3.61 -4.76 10.80
N ALA A 58 3.13 -4.35 9.63
CA ALA A 58 3.04 -2.96 9.24
C ALA A 58 1.61 -2.47 9.47
N LEU A 59 1.41 -1.49 10.37
CA LEU A 59 0.14 -0.78 10.50
C LEU A 59 0.08 0.32 9.46
N THR A 60 -1.03 0.38 8.73
CA THR A 60 -1.27 1.42 7.73
C THR A 60 -2.65 2.04 7.91
N PHE A 61 -2.77 3.35 7.67
CA PHE A 61 -4.01 4.11 7.84
C PHE A 61 -4.28 4.95 6.60
N ASP A 62 -5.48 4.81 6.05
CA ASP A 62 -5.94 5.49 4.84
C ASP A 62 -6.76 6.75 5.13
N ASP A 63 -6.99 7.58 4.13
CA ASP A 63 -7.90 8.74 4.08
C ASP A 63 -7.44 9.99 4.84
N GLY A 64 -6.29 9.94 5.48
CA GLY A 64 -5.79 11.07 6.27
C GLY A 64 -5.17 12.21 5.45
N PRO A 65 -4.56 13.18 6.15
CA PRO A 65 -4.56 13.28 7.62
C PRO A 65 -5.86 13.87 8.17
N ARG A 66 -6.33 13.33 9.29
CA ARG A 66 -7.50 13.82 10.03
C ARG A 66 -7.08 14.24 11.44
N PRO A 67 -6.83 15.54 11.69
CA PRO A 67 -6.28 16.02 12.95
C PRO A 67 -7.04 15.56 14.20
N TYR A 68 -8.37 15.55 14.18
CA TYR A 68 -9.19 15.13 15.32
C TYR A 68 -9.08 13.63 15.63
N VAL A 69 -8.75 12.79 14.66
CA VAL A 69 -8.45 11.36 14.88
C VAL A 69 -7.03 11.20 15.39
N LEU A 70 -6.08 11.92 14.79
CA LEU A 70 -4.66 11.81 15.11
C LEU A 70 -4.33 12.28 16.53
N PHE A 71 -4.95 13.39 16.98
CA PHE A 71 -4.68 14.02 18.27
C PHE A 71 -5.83 13.88 19.28
N GLY A 72 -6.86 13.15 18.92
CA GLY A 72 -8.03 12.88 19.75
C GLY A 72 -9.10 13.95 19.65
N SER A 73 -10.33 13.54 19.96
CA SER A 73 -11.50 14.42 19.99
C SER A 73 -12.00 14.58 21.44
N LYS A 74 -12.50 15.79 21.75
CA LYS A 74 -13.12 16.14 23.04
C LYS A 74 -14.62 16.35 22.92
N GLY A 75 -15.19 16.13 21.72
CA GLY A 75 -16.59 16.37 21.41
C GLY A 75 -17.55 15.35 21.98
N ALA A 76 -18.71 15.22 21.36
CA ALA A 76 -19.77 14.28 21.80
C ALA A 76 -19.34 12.78 21.79
N TYR A 77 -18.28 12.46 21.06
CA TYR A 77 -17.68 11.12 20.97
C TYR A 77 -16.19 11.22 21.23
N PRO A 78 -15.76 11.35 22.50
CA PRO A 78 -14.35 11.47 22.83
C PRO A 78 -13.62 10.21 22.44
N ALA A 79 -12.50 10.36 21.73
CA ALA A 79 -11.63 9.27 21.35
C ALA A 79 -10.17 9.62 21.65
N PRO A 80 -9.33 8.63 22.01
CA PRO A 80 -7.90 8.87 22.15
C PRO A 80 -7.30 9.29 20.83
N GLY A 81 -6.26 10.11 20.85
CA GLY A 81 -5.49 10.44 19.67
C GLY A 81 -4.76 9.18 19.15
N LEU A 82 -4.94 8.88 17.87
CA LEU A 82 -4.28 7.73 17.25
C LEU A 82 -2.75 7.82 17.37
N ALA A 83 -2.18 9.00 17.13
CA ALA A 83 -0.74 9.23 17.25
C ALA A 83 -0.24 9.00 18.68
N ASP A 84 -1.00 9.45 19.70
CA ASP A 84 -0.64 9.23 21.10
C ASP A 84 -0.70 7.76 21.49
N VAL A 85 -1.69 7.02 20.96
CA VAL A 85 -1.79 5.57 21.17
C VAL A 85 -0.58 4.85 20.57
N LEU A 86 -0.20 5.19 19.34
CA LEU A 86 0.93 4.60 18.67
C LEU A 86 2.25 4.92 19.39
N ASP A 87 2.48 6.19 19.75
CA ASP A 87 3.68 6.62 20.47
C ASP A 87 3.81 5.97 21.86
N LYS A 88 2.73 5.90 22.65
CA LYS A 88 2.70 5.22 23.96
C LYS A 88 3.05 3.73 23.85
N ASN A 89 2.73 3.12 22.73
CA ASN A 89 3.03 1.73 22.47
C ASN A 89 4.38 1.53 21.76
N GLY A 90 5.14 2.57 21.46
CA GLY A 90 6.39 2.48 20.71
C GLY A 90 6.21 1.92 19.30
N VAL A 91 5.07 2.18 18.67
CA VAL A 91 4.70 1.70 17.33
C VAL A 91 4.78 2.86 16.34
N LYS A 92 5.49 2.67 15.24
CA LYS A 92 5.43 3.54 14.08
C LYS A 92 4.53 2.91 13.01
N ALA A 93 3.88 3.76 12.24
CA ALA A 93 2.91 3.38 11.22
C ALA A 93 3.13 4.18 9.93
N THR A 94 2.45 3.77 8.88
CA THR A 94 2.47 4.44 7.58
C THR A 94 1.06 4.95 7.26
N PHE A 95 0.97 6.21 6.87
CA PHE A 95 -0.28 6.87 6.51
C PHE A 95 -0.38 7.02 5.00
N PHE A 96 -1.42 6.45 4.39
CA PHE A 96 -1.79 6.66 3.00
C PHE A 96 -2.74 7.84 2.93
N VAL A 97 -2.20 8.99 2.53
CA VAL A 97 -2.91 10.26 2.66
C VAL A 97 -3.46 10.77 1.34
N VAL A 98 -4.57 11.46 1.43
CA VAL A 98 -5.25 12.07 0.29
C VAL A 98 -4.68 13.46 0.03
N GLY A 99 -4.12 13.68 -1.16
CA GLY A 99 -3.31 14.86 -1.47
C GLY A 99 -4.04 16.19 -1.33
N TRP A 100 -5.36 16.27 -1.65
CA TRP A 100 -6.09 17.52 -1.49
C TRP A 100 -6.20 17.98 -0.02
N ARG A 101 -6.07 17.06 0.96
CA ARG A 101 -6.01 17.40 2.39
C ARG A 101 -4.71 18.11 2.76
N LEU A 102 -3.66 17.94 1.99
CA LEU A 102 -2.35 18.56 2.19
C LEU A 102 -2.15 19.83 1.34
N THR A 103 -3.15 20.23 0.56
CA THR A 103 -3.04 21.38 -0.32
C THR A 103 -3.69 22.62 0.30
N PRO A 104 -2.93 23.72 0.49
CA PRO A 104 -3.49 24.99 0.94
C PRO A 104 -4.67 25.45 0.06
N LYS A 105 -5.63 26.18 0.64
CA LYS A 105 -6.85 26.69 -0.03
C LYS A 105 -7.87 25.61 -0.45
N THR A 106 -7.51 24.33 -0.43
CA THR A 106 -8.47 23.24 -0.57
C THR A 106 -8.94 22.77 0.80
N TRP A 107 -8.09 22.08 1.54
CA TRP A 107 -8.38 21.59 2.89
C TRP A 107 -7.20 21.73 3.85
N GLY A 108 -5.98 21.81 3.33
CA GLY A 108 -4.74 21.67 4.12
C GLY A 108 -4.57 22.68 5.25
N ASP A 109 -5.12 23.90 5.08
CA ASP A 109 -5.09 25.00 6.05
C ASP A 109 -6.42 25.15 6.83
N ARG A 110 -7.37 24.22 6.65
CA ARG A 110 -8.62 24.22 7.41
C ARG A 110 -8.47 23.46 8.72
N HIS A 111 -9.17 23.93 9.74
CA HIS A 111 -9.41 23.17 10.95
C HIS A 111 -10.57 22.21 10.72
N GLU A 112 -10.45 20.97 11.15
CA GLU A 112 -11.55 20.02 11.08
C GLU A 112 -12.62 20.30 12.14
N GLU A 113 -13.79 19.66 11.99
CA GLU A 113 -15.03 19.93 12.73
C GLU A 113 -14.89 19.96 14.26
N GLU A 114 -13.96 19.19 14.82
CA GLU A 114 -13.71 19.13 16.27
C GLU A 114 -12.85 20.31 16.78
N ASN A 115 -12.44 21.21 15.90
CA ASN A 115 -11.69 22.44 16.19
C ASN A 115 -10.57 22.29 17.23
N ILE A 116 -9.70 21.32 17.02
CA ILE A 116 -8.56 21.04 17.91
C ILE A 116 -7.37 22.01 17.72
N GLY A 117 -7.51 23.00 16.84
CA GLY A 117 -6.49 24.03 16.58
C GLY A 117 -5.31 23.55 15.73
N VAL A 118 -5.42 22.40 15.07
CA VAL A 118 -4.38 21.83 14.21
C VAL A 118 -4.93 21.63 12.81
N THR A 119 -4.20 22.08 11.78
CA THR A 119 -4.56 21.86 10.39
C THR A 119 -4.10 20.50 9.89
N CYS A 120 -4.62 20.03 8.74
CA CYS A 120 -4.15 18.79 8.12
C CYS A 120 -2.65 18.86 7.76
N ILE A 121 -2.18 20.00 7.27
CA ILE A 121 -0.76 20.22 6.95
C ILE A 121 0.10 20.14 8.21
N ASP A 122 -0.32 20.79 9.31
CA ASP A 122 0.42 20.79 10.56
C ASP A 122 0.45 19.39 11.18
N ALA A 123 -0.66 18.67 11.09
CA ALA A 123 -0.73 17.28 11.55
C ALA A 123 0.28 16.40 10.79
N ALA A 124 0.31 16.48 9.47
CA ALA A 124 1.26 15.71 8.66
C ALA A 124 2.72 16.07 8.99
N LYS A 125 3.04 17.37 9.12
CA LYS A 125 4.38 17.82 9.52
C LYS A 125 4.80 17.28 10.89
N GLN A 126 3.90 17.37 11.88
CA GLN A 126 4.16 16.88 13.22
C GLN A 126 4.43 15.36 13.23
N LEU A 127 3.61 14.58 12.52
CA LEU A 127 3.78 13.13 12.47
C LEU A 127 5.04 12.73 11.68
N ALA A 128 5.32 13.38 10.55
CA ALA A 128 6.56 13.15 9.80
C ALA A 128 7.79 13.44 10.68
N GLY A 129 7.77 14.52 11.45
CA GLY A 129 8.82 14.85 12.42
C GLY A 129 8.95 13.84 13.57
N ARG A 130 7.91 13.05 13.87
CA ARG A 130 7.94 11.95 14.85
C ARG A 130 8.37 10.60 14.21
N GLY A 131 8.71 10.56 12.90
CA GLY A 131 9.15 9.36 12.19
C GLY A 131 8.04 8.44 11.71
N TYR A 132 6.83 8.96 11.51
CA TYR A 132 5.77 8.27 10.77
C TYR A 132 6.00 8.43 9.27
N GLU A 133 5.63 7.42 8.49
CA GLU A 133 5.72 7.44 7.03
C GLU A 133 4.43 7.96 6.41
N PHE A 134 4.58 8.67 5.28
CA PHE A 134 3.46 9.20 4.49
C PHE A 134 3.59 8.71 3.07
N GLU A 135 2.55 8.01 2.59
CA GLU A 135 2.48 7.38 1.29
C GLU A 135 1.20 7.81 0.55
N ASP A 136 1.11 7.51 -0.73
CA ASP A 136 0.12 8.11 -1.61
C ASP A 136 -1.19 7.31 -1.67
N HIS A 137 -2.33 8.03 -1.51
CA HIS A 137 -3.69 7.53 -1.66
C HIS A 137 -4.48 8.34 -2.70
N THR A 138 -3.81 8.78 -3.76
CA THR A 138 -4.27 9.73 -4.79
C THR A 138 -4.43 11.17 -4.29
N PHE A 139 -4.57 12.10 -5.22
CA PHE A 139 -4.93 13.47 -4.86
C PHE A 139 -6.40 13.59 -4.51
N SER A 140 -7.29 13.01 -5.31
CA SER A 140 -8.73 13.26 -5.27
C SER A 140 -9.56 12.26 -4.47
N HIS A 141 -9.01 11.08 -4.15
CA HIS A 141 -9.71 9.95 -3.55
C HIS A 141 -10.91 9.46 -4.38
N ILE A 142 -10.80 9.47 -5.71
CA ILE A 142 -11.83 8.94 -6.60
C ILE A 142 -11.49 7.49 -6.95
N GLU A 143 -12.50 6.61 -7.03
CA GLU A 143 -12.31 5.23 -7.50
C GLU A 143 -11.73 5.23 -8.92
N LEU A 144 -10.50 4.68 -9.06
CA LEU A 144 -9.67 4.92 -10.24
C LEU A 144 -10.17 4.23 -11.50
N ARG A 145 -10.75 3.04 -11.42
CA ARG A 145 -11.29 2.32 -12.60
C ARG A 145 -12.46 3.08 -13.23
N THR A 146 -13.27 3.72 -12.39
CA THR A 146 -14.36 4.58 -12.87
C THR A 146 -13.83 5.89 -13.43
N ALA A 147 -12.82 6.48 -12.80
CA ALA A 147 -12.16 7.68 -13.30
C ALA A 147 -11.49 7.42 -14.65
N GLU A 148 -10.78 6.31 -14.79
CA GLU A 148 -10.12 5.92 -16.03
C GLU A 148 -11.10 5.76 -17.21
N ARG A 149 -12.25 5.07 -16.98
CA ARG A 149 -13.30 4.94 -18.00
C ARG A 149 -13.88 6.28 -18.45
N LYS A 150 -13.95 7.26 -17.55
CA LYS A 150 -14.57 8.57 -17.83
C LYS A 150 -13.59 9.63 -18.33
N LYS A 151 -12.34 9.57 -17.89
CA LYS A 151 -11.36 10.64 -18.05
C LYS A 151 -10.05 10.16 -18.73
N GLY A 152 -9.87 8.86 -18.88
CA GLY A 152 -8.67 8.24 -19.46
C GLY A 152 -7.57 7.95 -18.42
N GLU A 153 -6.65 7.07 -18.81
CA GLU A 153 -5.53 6.62 -17.98
C GLU A 153 -4.62 7.77 -17.54
N GLN A 154 -4.30 8.70 -18.44
CA GLN A 154 -3.44 9.85 -18.14
C GLN A 154 -3.97 10.73 -17.01
N TRP A 155 -5.28 10.81 -16.88
CA TRP A 155 -5.89 11.50 -15.74
C TRP A 155 -5.61 10.76 -14.43
N VAL A 156 -5.67 9.42 -14.42
CA VAL A 156 -5.39 8.60 -13.24
C VAL A 156 -3.93 8.79 -12.81
N LEU A 157 -2.99 8.67 -13.75
CA LEU A 157 -1.57 8.88 -13.47
C LEU A 157 -1.28 10.28 -12.93
N HIS A 158 -1.90 11.30 -13.52
CA HIS A 158 -1.77 12.68 -13.07
C HIS A 158 -2.35 12.90 -11.66
N ASP A 159 -3.47 12.24 -11.31
CA ASP A 159 -4.09 12.34 -9.99
C ASP A 159 -3.19 11.73 -8.89
N VAL A 160 -2.54 10.60 -9.19
CA VAL A 160 -1.51 9.99 -8.32
C VAL A 160 -0.30 10.92 -8.19
N ALA A 161 0.26 11.41 -9.31
CA ALA A 161 1.40 12.31 -9.27
C ALA A 161 1.14 13.57 -8.41
N ARG A 162 -0.05 14.15 -8.52
CA ARG A 162 -0.47 15.29 -7.69
C ARG A 162 -0.53 14.95 -6.20
N GLY A 163 -0.99 13.73 -5.85
CA GLY A 163 -0.98 13.23 -4.48
C GLY A 163 0.45 13.20 -3.92
N ALA A 164 1.35 12.61 -4.67
CA ALA A 164 2.76 12.52 -4.30
C ALA A 164 3.44 13.89 -4.16
N GLU A 165 3.14 14.83 -5.06
CA GLU A 165 3.64 16.21 -4.98
C GLU A 165 3.17 16.92 -3.70
N ALA A 166 1.89 16.77 -3.35
CA ALA A 166 1.33 17.35 -2.13
C ALA A 166 2.00 16.77 -0.87
N ILE A 167 2.22 15.47 -0.82
CA ILE A 167 2.91 14.79 0.28
C ILE A 167 4.35 15.31 0.39
N LYS A 168 5.09 15.31 -0.72
CA LYS A 168 6.47 15.78 -0.77
C LYS A 168 6.61 17.24 -0.32
N ALA A 169 5.68 18.10 -0.74
CA ALA A 169 5.69 19.52 -0.36
C ALA A 169 5.55 19.72 1.16
N VAL A 170 4.83 18.84 1.85
CA VAL A 170 4.56 18.94 3.30
C VAL A 170 5.60 18.19 4.13
N THR A 171 5.99 16.98 3.71
CA THR A 171 6.86 16.08 4.48
C THR A 171 8.33 16.14 4.06
N GLY A 172 8.63 16.65 2.86
CA GLY A 172 9.94 16.61 2.24
C GLY A 172 10.32 15.25 1.63
N VAL A 173 9.46 14.24 1.76
CA VAL A 173 9.75 12.86 1.32
C VAL A 173 8.87 12.50 0.12
N GLN A 174 9.49 11.92 -0.92
CA GLN A 174 8.76 11.40 -2.08
C GLN A 174 8.13 10.05 -1.73
N PRO A 175 6.81 9.88 -1.86
CA PRO A 175 6.13 8.59 -1.69
C PRO A 175 6.68 7.54 -2.65
N ARG A 176 6.73 6.30 -2.18
CA ARG A 176 7.16 5.13 -2.97
C ARG A 176 6.10 4.05 -3.03
N TYR A 177 5.19 4.07 -2.07
CA TYR A 177 4.08 3.14 -2.01
C TYR A 177 2.80 3.87 -2.39
N PHE A 178 1.97 3.16 -3.10
CA PHE A 178 0.68 3.67 -3.56
C PHE A 178 -0.41 2.66 -3.22
N ARG A 179 -1.46 3.10 -2.57
CA ARG A 179 -2.68 2.32 -2.37
C ARG A 179 -3.83 2.98 -3.11
N PRO A 180 -4.42 2.33 -4.12
CA PRO A 180 -5.58 2.88 -4.81
C PRO A 180 -6.80 2.88 -3.88
N PRO A 181 -7.67 3.93 -3.91
CA PRO A 181 -8.96 3.91 -3.25
C PRO A 181 -9.75 2.64 -3.61
N ASP A 182 -10.41 2.03 -2.63
CA ASP A 182 -11.15 0.76 -2.76
C ASP A 182 -10.31 -0.43 -3.24
N TRP A 183 -8.96 -0.32 -3.26
CA TRP A 183 -8.01 -1.24 -3.91
C TRP A 183 -8.27 -1.45 -5.41
N LEU A 184 -9.03 -0.56 -6.06
CA LEU A 184 -9.47 -0.69 -7.44
C LEU A 184 -8.60 0.15 -8.38
N ILE A 185 -7.83 -0.52 -9.22
CA ILE A 185 -7.02 0.07 -10.29
C ILE A 185 -7.04 -0.86 -11.50
N SER A 186 -6.92 -0.32 -12.71
CA SER A 186 -6.74 -1.13 -13.91
C SER A 186 -5.35 -1.78 -13.92
N ARG A 187 -5.20 -2.83 -14.74
CA ARG A 187 -3.88 -3.46 -14.91
C ARG A 187 -2.90 -2.51 -15.57
N ASP A 188 -3.34 -1.74 -16.55
CA ASP A 188 -2.49 -0.86 -17.36
C ASP A 188 -2.00 0.32 -16.51
N ALA A 189 -2.88 1.04 -15.81
CA ALA A 189 -2.49 2.11 -14.90
C ALA A 189 -1.58 1.61 -13.76
N ARG A 190 -1.84 0.41 -13.22
CA ARG A 190 -0.97 -0.21 -12.21
C ARG A 190 0.43 -0.49 -12.79
N SER A 191 0.50 -1.08 -13.98
CA SER A 191 1.76 -1.39 -14.64
C SER A 191 2.58 -0.14 -14.92
N GLN A 192 1.92 0.94 -15.35
CA GLN A 192 2.57 2.22 -15.58
C GLN A 192 3.13 2.83 -14.28
N LEU A 193 2.36 2.85 -13.19
CA LEU A 193 2.83 3.32 -11.89
C LEU A 193 3.99 2.48 -11.35
N GLU A 194 3.94 1.15 -11.51
CA GLU A 194 5.05 0.26 -11.13
C GLU A 194 6.30 0.53 -11.98
N HIS A 195 6.14 0.88 -13.27
CA HIS A 195 7.25 1.31 -14.13
C HIS A 195 7.85 2.67 -13.70
N GLU A 196 7.02 3.58 -13.20
CA GLU A 196 7.45 4.87 -12.64
C GLU A 196 8.08 4.74 -11.25
N GLY A 197 8.18 3.51 -10.71
CA GLY A 197 8.87 3.20 -9.47
C GLY A 197 7.98 3.09 -8.23
N TYR A 198 6.67 3.22 -8.38
CA TYR A 198 5.75 2.95 -7.29
C TYR A 198 5.65 1.46 -6.97
N ARG A 199 5.41 1.15 -5.71
CA ARG A 199 4.95 -0.17 -5.28
C ARG A 199 3.46 -0.10 -4.96
N VAL A 200 2.64 -0.64 -5.85
CA VAL A 200 1.18 -0.61 -5.71
C VAL A 200 0.73 -1.68 -4.73
N LEU A 201 0.09 -1.27 -3.64
CA LEU A 201 -0.47 -2.15 -2.62
C LEU A 201 -1.90 -2.52 -2.94
N THR A 202 -2.26 -3.77 -2.71
CA THR A 202 -3.59 -4.29 -3.04
C THR A 202 -3.87 -5.59 -2.29
N ILE A 203 -5.14 -5.97 -2.21
CA ILE A 203 -5.61 -7.28 -1.72
C ILE A 203 -5.61 -8.35 -2.81
N SER A 204 -5.19 -8.03 -4.04
CA SER A 204 -5.21 -8.93 -5.19
C SER A 204 -4.51 -10.25 -4.94
N SER A 205 -5.12 -11.35 -5.40
CA SER A 205 -4.56 -12.70 -5.35
C SER A 205 -3.32 -12.91 -6.23
N GLU A 206 -3.01 -11.98 -7.13
CA GLU A 206 -1.82 -12.02 -7.97
C GLU A 206 -0.51 -11.81 -7.20
N LYS A 207 -0.58 -11.19 -6.00
CA LYS A 207 0.60 -10.98 -5.15
C LYS A 207 0.73 -12.07 -4.09
N PRO A 208 1.96 -12.38 -3.64
CA PRO A 208 2.18 -13.21 -2.45
C PRO A 208 1.38 -12.71 -1.26
N MET A 209 0.85 -13.61 -0.44
CA MET A 209 -0.06 -13.25 0.66
C MET A 209 0.58 -12.26 1.66
N ALA A 210 1.88 -12.37 1.92
CA ALA A 210 2.60 -11.44 2.78
C ALA A 210 2.61 -10.00 2.25
N LEU A 211 2.50 -9.81 0.94
CA LEU A 211 2.47 -8.50 0.27
C LEU A 211 1.06 -7.98 -0.03
N ARG A 212 0.02 -8.69 0.42
CA ARG A 212 -1.37 -8.25 0.29
C ARG A 212 -1.83 -7.57 1.57
N ASP A 213 -2.53 -6.47 1.43
CA ASP A 213 -3.19 -5.82 2.55
C ASP A 213 -4.22 -6.74 3.21
N VAL A 214 -4.31 -6.67 4.52
CA VAL A 214 -5.37 -7.24 5.33
C VAL A 214 -6.38 -6.13 5.60
N ASN A 215 -7.54 -6.20 4.97
CA ASN A 215 -8.61 -5.21 5.18
C ASN A 215 -9.24 -5.41 6.56
N SER A 216 -9.12 -4.40 7.42
CA SER A 216 -9.71 -4.42 8.77
C SER A 216 -11.24 -4.36 8.77
N LEU A 217 -11.85 -3.82 7.70
CA LEU A 217 -13.28 -3.50 7.61
C LEU A 217 -13.73 -2.44 8.64
N ASP A 218 -12.83 -1.63 9.13
CA ASP A 218 -13.10 -0.62 10.16
C ASP A 218 -14.07 0.48 9.69
N TYR A 219 -14.08 0.79 8.39
CA TYR A 219 -15.05 1.71 7.78
C TYR A 219 -16.51 1.27 7.97
N LEU A 220 -16.76 -0.04 8.14
CA LEU A 220 -18.08 -0.58 8.46
C LEU A 220 -18.48 -0.33 9.92
N CYS A 221 -17.52 0.05 10.77
CA CYS A 221 -17.74 0.38 12.18
C CYS A 221 -18.01 1.87 12.40
N ALA A 222 -17.90 2.68 11.36
CA ALA A 222 -18.12 4.12 11.46
C ALA A 222 -19.62 4.46 11.53
N GLY A 223 -19.92 5.60 12.19
CA GLY A 223 -21.28 6.11 12.28
C GLY A 223 -22.09 5.62 13.47
N ARG A 224 -23.32 6.16 13.59
CA ARG A 224 -24.22 5.92 14.75
C ARG A 224 -24.83 4.52 14.73
N HIS A 225 -24.95 3.91 13.55
CA HIS A 225 -25.57 2.59 13.33
C HIS A 225 -24.67 1.76 12.42
N PRO A 226 -23.55 1.22 12.94
CA PRO A 226 -22.60 0.48 12.14
C PRO A 226 -23.22 -0.82 11.62
N VAL A 227 -23.24 -0.97 10.29
CA VAL A 227 -23.74 -2.18 9.60
C VAL A 227 -22.54 -2.92 9.03
N GLY A 228 -22.38 -4.19 9.42
CA GLY A 228 -21.30 -5.03 8.89
C GLY A 228 -19.97 -4.92 9.63
N CYS A 229 -19.89 -4.11 10.71
CA CYS A 229 -18.73 -4.11 11.59
C CYS A 229 -18.39 -5.53 12.07
N PRO A 230 -17.12 -5.94 12.09
CA PRO A 230 -16.72 -7.26 12.58
C PRO A 230 -17.24 -7.56 13.98
N LYS A 231 -17.63 -8.81 14.21
CA LYS A 231 -18.18 -9.27 15.50
C LYS A 231 -17.21 -10.23 16.18
N PRO A 232 -17.12 -10.18 17.52
CA PRO A 232 -17.82 -9.27 18.45
C PRO A 232 -17.30 -7.83 18.41
N SER A 233 -16.09 -7.57 17.92
CA SER A 233 -15.47 -6.25 17.80
C SER A 233 -14.61 -6.12 16.54
N LEU A 234 -14.20 -4.89 16.19
CA LEU A 234 -13.21 -4.62 15.14
C LEU A 234 -11.91 -5.40 15.42
N GLN A 235 -11.42 -5.35 16.64
CA GLN A 235 -10.22 -6.04 17.09
C GLN A 235 -10.31 -7.56 16.84
N ASP A 236 -11.39 -8.21 17.28
CA ASP A 236 -11.57 -9.66 17.07
C ASP A 236 -11.63 -10.02 15.60
N GLY A 237 -12.24 -9.16 14.77
CA GLY A 237 -12.28 -9.35 13.32
C GLY A 237 -10.88 -9.35 12.69
N VAL A 238 -10.02 -8.44 13.10
CA VAL A 238 -8.62 -8.38 12.64
C VAL A 238 -7.82 -9.57 13.13
N LEU A 239 -7.91 -9.89 14.42
CA LEU A 239 -7.21 -11.04 15.02
C LEU A 239 -7.59 -12.37 14.34
N LYS A 240 -8.87 -12.55 14.02
CA LYS A 240 -9.34 -13.73 13.26
C LYS A 240 -8.71 -13.83 11.88
N GLN A 241 -8.56 -12.71 11.16
CA GLN A 241 -7.89 -12.71 9.85
C GLN A 241 -6.40 -13.04 9.99
N VAL A 242 -5.72 -12.49 11.00
CA VAL A 242 -4.31 -12.81 11.32
C VAL A 242 -4.17 -14.31 11.60
N GLU A 243 -5.00 -14.89 12.46
CA GLU A 243 -5.01 -16.33 12.78
C GLU A 243 -5.23 -17.22 11.54
N GLN A 244 -6.13 -16.82 10.65
CA GLN A 244 -6.35 -17.54 9.40
C GLN A 244 -5.13 -17.55 8.49
N ARG A 245 -4.33 -16.48 8.52
CA ARG A 245 -3.07 -16.39 7.78
C ARG A 245 -1.96 -17.18 8.48
N GLU A 246 -1.87 -17.14 9.81
CA GLU A 246 -0.95 -17.97 10.61
C GLU A 246 -1.15 -19.47 10.34
N LYS A 247 -2.41 -19.94 10.25
CA LYS A 247 -2.74 -21.33 9.86
C LYS A 247 -2.23 -21.72 8.47
N LYS A 248 -1.91 -20.75 7.62
CA LYS A 248 -1.29 -20.94 6.30
C LYS A 248 0.22 -20.70 6.32
N GLY A 249 0.83 -20.58 7.50
CA GLY A 249 2.26 -20.31 7.65
C GLY A 249 2.66 -18.86 7.36
N ILE A 250 1.71 -17.91 7.31
CA ILE A 250 1.99 -16.50 7.03
C ILE A 250 2.01 -15.73 8.35
N TYR A 251 3.18 -15.24 8.72
CA TYR A 251 3.45 -14.52 9.97
C TYR A 251 3.85 -13.05 9.75
N THR A 252 3.68 -12.56 8.53
CA THR A 252 3.94 -11.18 8.17
C THR A 252 2.70 -10.55 7.57
N HIS A 253 2.28 -9.37 8.06
CA HIS A 253 1.00 -8.77 7.70
C HIS A 253 1.13 -7.26 7.49
N ILE A 254 0.50 -6.75 6.43
CA ILE A 254 0.19 -5.34 6.25
C ILE A 254 -1.27 -5.18 6.67
N LEU A 255 -1.56 -4.49 7.77
CA LEU A 255 -2.91 -4.26 8.26
C LEU A 255 -3.38 -2.88 7.80
N ALA A 256 -4.44 -2.87 6.99
CA ALA A 256 -5.02 -1.64 6.44
C ALA A 256 -6.24 -1.21 7.25
N PHE A 257 -6.17 0.00 7.77
CA PHE A 257 -7.20 0.72 8.51
C PHE A 257 -7.47 2.06 7.86
N HIS A 258 -8.44 2.79 8.37
CA HIS A 258 -8.68 4.20 8.05
C HIS A 258 -8.48 5.07 9.29
N GLU A 259 -8.23 6.36 9.08
CA GLU A 259 -8.21 7.33 10.18
C GLU A 259 -9.63 7.59 10.69
N LEU A 260 -10.11 6.71 11.57
CA LEU A 260 -11.42 6.78 12.20
C LEU A 260 -11.30 6.76 13.73
N SER A 261 -12.21 7.47 14.43
CA SER A 261 -12.23 7.45 15.91
C SER A 261 -12.47 6.06 16.47
N THR A 262 -13.27 5.23 15.80
CA THR A 262 -13.49 3.81 16.14
C THR A 262 -12.22 2.98 16.03
N THR A 263 -11.42 3.25 15.02
CA THR A 263 -10.10 2.64 14.82
C THR A 263 -9.13 3.07 15.91
N ALA A 264 -9.02 4.37 16.19
CA ALA A 264 -8.18 4.89 17.27
C ALA A 264 -8.53 4.27 18.63
N ALA A 265 -9.83 4.09 18.91
CA ALA A 265 -10.29 3.46 20.15
C ALA A 265 -9.94 1.96 20.25
N ALA A 266 -9.89 1.23 19.13
CA ALA A 266 -9.57 -0.20 19.12
C ALA A 266 -8.05 -0.48 19.16
N MET A 267 -7.21 0.48 18.76
CA MET A 267 -5.75 0.28 18.61
C MET A 267 -5.03 -0.15 19.90
N PRO A 268 -5.28 0.42 21.11
CA PRO A 268 -4.54 0.06 22.30
C PRO A 268 -4.57 -1.45 22.57
N GLN A 269 -5.77 -2.03 22.53
CA GLN A 269 -5.95 -3.44 22.81
C GLN A 269 -5.42 -4.32 21.68
N LEU A 270 -5.69 -3.94 20.41
CA LEU A 270 -5.19 -4.68 19.24
C LEU A 270 -3.66 -4.76 19.24
N ILE A 271 -2.97 -3.65 19.52
CA ILE A 271 -1.51 -3.63 19.60
C ILE A 271 -1.01 -4.56 20.71
N ASN A 272 -1.64 -4.51 21.90
CA ASN A 272 -1.26 -5.37 23.02
C ASN A 272 -1.43 -6.85 22.68
N ASP A 273 -2.55 -7.23 22.07
CA ASP A 273 -2.83 -8.63 21.70
C ASP A 273 -1.85 -9.15 20.64
N LEU A 274 -1.52 -8.32 19.66
CA LEU A 274 -0.56 -8.69 18.63
C LEU A 274 0.86 -8.78 19.18
N LYS A 275 1.26 -7.89 20.10
CA LYS A 275 2.53 -8.00 20.84
C LYS A 275 2.59 -9.27 21.69
N ALA A 276 1.51 -9.61 22.40
CA ALA A 276 1.41 -10.84 23.19
C ALA A 276 1.54 -12.10 22.34
N ARG A 277 1.16 -12.03 21.05
CA ARG A 277 1.38 -13.11 20.05
C ARG A 277 2.78 -13.12 19.45
N GLY A 278 3.67 -12.23 19.91
CA GLY A 278 5.07 -12.12 19.46
C GLY A 278 5.26 -11.30 18.19
N TYR A 279 4.30 -10.50 17.76
CA TYR A 279 4.47 -9.61 16.62
C TYR A 279 5.32 -8.38 16.97
N ARG A 280 6.25 -8.06 16.08
CA ARG A 280 6.98 -6.80 16.06
C ARG A 280 6.35 -5.87 15.06
N PHE A 281 6.13 -4.62 15.45
CA PHE A 281 5.61 -3.57 14.59
C PHE A 281 6.75 -2.83 13.92
N VAL A 282 6.61 -2.59 12.62
CA VAL A 282 7.58 -1.90 11.77
C VAL A 282 6.84 -0.95 10.83
N THR A 283 7.54 0.03 10.28
CA THR A 283 6.98 0.85 9.18
C THR A 283 6.83 0.01 7.91
N LEU A 284 6.05 0.49 6.94
CA LEU A 284 5.86 -0.23 5.69
C LEU A 284 7.16 -0.37 4.91
N ALA A 285 8.00 0.67 4.88
CA ALA A 285 9.29 0.60 4.20
C ALA A 285 10.23 -0.44 4.83
N GLU A 286 10.28 -0.50 6.17
CA GLU A 286 11.04 -1.53 6.89
C GLU A 286 10.46 -2.93 6.63
N TYR A 287 9.13 -3.07 6.69
CA TYR A 287 8.43 -4.32 6.38
C TYR A 287 8.80 -4.86 4.99
N MET A 288 8.66 -4.00 3.98
CA MET A 288 8.95 -4.39 2.59
C MET A 288 10.40 -4.81 2.40
N LYS A 289 11.35 -4.12 3.06
CA LYS A 289 12.76 -4.49 3.04
C LYS A 289 13.01 -5.86 3.68
N LEU A 290 12.39 -6.13 4.83
CA LEU A 290 12.57 -7.39 5.56
C LEU A 290 11.91 -8.58 4.85
N VAL A 291 10.71 -8.39 4.28
CA VAL A 291 10.01 -9.46 3.55
C VAL A 291 10.69 -9.77 2.21
N ALA A 292 11.22 -8.75 1.49
CA ALA A 292 11.95 -8.97 0.25
C ALA A 292 13.24 -9.79 0.45
N SER A 293 13.90 -9.61 1.59
CA SER A 293 15.13 -10.37 1.91
C SER A 293 14.90 -11.85 2.23
N GLN A 294 13.66 -12.30 2.37
CA GLN A 294 13.29 -13.69 2.66
C GLN A 294 12.93 -14.51 1.41
N GLY A 295 12.69 -13.84 0.30
CA GLY A 295 12.26 -14.47 -0.96
C GLY A 295 13.37 -14.67 -1.99
N GLN A 296 14.65 -14.48 -1.58
CA GLN A 296 15.82 -14.74 -2.44
C GLN A 296 16.51 -16.05 -2.06
#